data_cf1d34c245407b9e761591e2158a1c57
#
_entry.id   cf1d34c245407b9e761591e2158a1c57
#
_cell.length_a   1.000
_cell.length_b   1.000
_cell.length_c   1.000
_cell.angle_alpha   90.00
_cell.angle_beta   90.00
_cell.angle_gamma   90.00
#
_symmetry.space_group_name_H-M   'P 1'
#
loop_
_entity.id
_entity.type
_entity.pdbx_description
1 polymer ?
#
loop_
_entity_poly.entity_id
_entity_poly.type
_entity_poly.pdbx_seq_one_letter_code
_entity_poly.pdbx_strand_id
1 'polypeptide(L)'
;MSSVHKNLSIFSTNNLPDISQKRFAIVVAEWNEEVTEALAQGAKKTLLEYGASEENIVRVNVPGSYELTFAAQKMAQKADIDAVICIGCVIQGETKHNDYINHAVAQGLTNVSLKYDKPVIFGVLTPNTEQQALDRAGGIHGNKGDEAAITAVKMLAF
;
A
#
# COMPACT_ATOMS: atom_id res chain seq x y z
N MET A 1 -7.72 5.20 -6.03
CA MET A 1 -8.90 6.08 -6.15
C MET A 1 -8.65 7.36 -5.37
N SER A 2 -9.13 8.48 -5.84
CA SER A 2 -8.90 9.79 -5.21
C SER A 2 -10.25 10.43 -4.91
N SER A 3 -10.49 10.84 -3.66
CA SER A 3 -11.70 11.55 -3.25
C SER A 3 -11.37 12.52 -2.11
N VAL A 4 -11.87 13.76 -2.23
CA VAL A 4 -11.64 14.82 -1.22
C VAL A 4 -12.48 14.61 0.05
N HIS A 5 -13.60 13.89 -0.05
CA HIS A 5 -14.62 13.82 1.02
C HIS A 5 -14.81 12.40 1.58
N LYS A 6 -14.05 11.40 1.13
CA LYS A 6 -14.20 10.02 1.60
C LYS A 6 -13.18 9.72 2.70
N ASN A 7 -13.65 9.20 3.83
CA ASN A 7 -12.78 8.62 4.84
C ASN A 7 -12.18 7.30 4.30
N LEU A 8 -10.86 7.21 4.27
CA LEU A 8 -10.09 6.11 3.68
C LEU A 8 -10.21 4.81 4.49
N SER A 9 -10.61 4.91 5.75
CA SER A 9 -10.83 3.75 6.63
C SER A 9 -12.29 3.23 6.58
N ILE A 10 -13.18 3.86 5.78
CA ILE A 10 -14.58 3.42 5.62
C ILE A 10 -14.75 2.76 4.25
N PHE A 11 -15.03 1.45 4.26
CA PHE A 11 -15.22 0.66 3.05
C PHE A 11 -16.28 -0.43 3.25
N SER A 12 -16.86 -0.90 2.13
CA SER A 12 -17.79 -2.02 2.15
C SER A 12 -17.04 -3.33 2.36
N THR A 13 -17.54 -4.13 3.29
CA THR A 13 -17.01 -5.45 3.67
C THR A 13 -17.85 -6.61 3.13
N ASN A 14 -18.86 -6.31 2.31
CA ASN A 14 -19.71 -7.35 1.74
C ASN A 14 -18.92 -8.24 0.77
N ASN A 15 -19.10 -9.55 0.91
CA ASN A 15 -18.52 -10.57 0.02
C ASN A 15 -16.99 -10.54 -0.05
N LEU A 16 -16.29 -10.31 1.06
CA LEU A 16 -14.85 -10.48 1.13
C LEU A 16 -14.46 -11.96 1.11
N PRO A 17 -13.39 -12.35 0.40
CA PRO A 17 -12.89 -13.72 0.45
C PRO A 17 -12.31 -14.04 1.83
N ASP A 18 -12.31 -15.32 2.20
CA ASP A 18 -11.53 -15.79 3.36
C ASP A 18 -10.03 -15.65 3.07
N ILE A 19 -9.35 -14.92 3.95
CA ILE A 19 -7.91 -14.64 3.84
C ILE A 19 -7.07 -15.29 4.94
N SER A 20 -7.66 -16.19 5.73
CA SER A 20 -6.97 -16.83 6.87
C SER A 20 -5.72 -17.59 6.47
N GLN A 21 -5.68 -18.14 5.25
CA GLN A 21 -4.53 -18.86 4.67
C GLN A 21 -3.75 -18.02 3.64
N LYS A 22 -4.17 -16.77 3.41
CA LYS A 22 -3.52 -15.89 2.43
C LYS A 22 -2.32 -15.19 3.03
N ARG A 23 -1.27 -15.05 2.22
CA ARG A 23 -0.02 -14.45 2.65
C ARG A 23 0.24 -13.13 1.93
N PHE A 24 0.53 -12.10 2.72
CA PHE A 24 0.70 -10.73 2.25
C PHE A 24 2.12 -10.25 2.48
N ALA A 25 2.65 -9.48 1.52
CA ALA A 25 3.85 -8.70 1.72
C ALA A 25 3.48 -7.21 1.82
N ILE A 26 3.92 -6.54 2.89
CA ILE A 26 3.83 -5.08 3.02
C ILE A 26 5.24 -4.52 2.79
N VAL A 27 5.44 -3.86 1.65
CA VAL A 27 6.70 -3.20 1.29
C VAL A 27 6.59 -1.73 1.67
N VAL A 28 7.49 -1.25 2.54
CA VAL A 28 7.39 0.06 3.19
C VAL A 28 8.62 0.90 2.84
N ALA A 29 8.40 2.10 2.30
CA ALA A 29 9.46 3.08 2.10
C ALA A 29 9.83 3.74 3.44
N GLU A 30 11.15 3.84 3.72
CA GLU A 30 11.66 4.48 4.94
C GLU A 30 11.57 6.01 4.87
N TRP A 31 11.66 6.59 3.68
CA TRP A 31 11.52 8.03 3.51
C TRP A 31 10.12 8.51 3.92
N ASN A 32 10.03 9.61 4.67
CA ASN A 32 8.82 10.11 5.34
C ASN A 32 8.26 9.09 6.37
N GLU A 33 9.14 8.57 7.23
CA GLU A 33 8.91 7.46 8.14
C GLU A 33 7.64 7.63 8.99
N GLU A 34 7.39 8.80 9.58
CA GLU A 34 6.18 9.04 10.38
C GLU A 34 4.90 8.69 9.61
N VAL A 35 4.83 9.11 8.35
CA VAL A 35 3.68 8.85 7.49
C VAL A 35 3.63 7.38 7.06
N THR A 36 4.75 6.86 6.55
CA THR A 36 4.79 5.49 6.00
C THR A 36 4.59 4.43 7.07
N GLU A 37 5.08 4.67 8.30
CA GLU A 37 4.84 3.78 9.43
C GLU A 37 3.36 3.76 9.84
N ALA A 38 2.72 4.94 9.93
CA ALA A 38 1.28 5.02 10.23
C ALA A 38 0.43 4.29 9.18
N LEU A 39 0.79 4.41 7.89
CA LEU A 39 0.13 3.69 6.81
C LEU A 39 0.36 2.17 6.91
N ALA A 40 1.59 1.73 7.18
CA ALA A 40 1.94 0.32 7.29
C ALA A 40 1.23 -0.35 8.48
N GLN A 41 1.14 0.35 9.61
CA GLN A 41 0.37 -0.12 10.77
C GLN A 41 -1.12 -0.22 10.47
N GLY A 42 -1.71 0.77 9.78
CA GLY A 42 -3.09 0.72 9.32
C GLY A 42 -3.33 -0.49 8.42
N ALA A 43 -2.45 -0.71 7.44
CA ALA A 43 -2.56 -1.87 6.54
C ALA A 43 -2.48 -3.20 7.30
N LYS A 44 -1.49 -3.36 8.19
CA LYS A 44 -1.35 -4.58 9.01
C LYS A 44 -2.57 -4.82 9.88
N LYS A 45 -3.02 -3.79 10.60
CA LYS A 45 -4.20 -3.86 11.48
C LYS A 45 -5.43 -4.30 10.69
N THR A 46 -5.68 -3.69 9.54
CA THR A 46 -6.83 -4.03 8.69
C THR A 46 -6.75 -5.49 8.21
N LEU A 47 -5.60 -5.98 7.77
CA LEU A 47 -5.45 -7.40 7.38
C LEU A 47 -5.79 -8.34 8.54
N LEU A 48 -5.31 -8.06 9.75
CA LEU A 48 -5.60 -8.86 10.95
C LEU A 48 -7.08 -8.83 11.31
N GLU A 49 -7.72 -7.67 11.27
CA GLU A 49 -9.16 -7.50 11.54
C GLU A 49 -10.04 -8.29 10.57
N TYR A 50 -9.56 -8.51 9.33
CA TYR A 50 -10.28 -9.29 8.32
C TYR A 50 -9.84 -10.75 8.21
N GLY A 51 -9.07 -11.23 9.18
CA GLY A 51 -8.81 -12.65 9.39
C GLY A 51 -7.46 -13.16 8.87
N ALA A 52 -6.56 -12.29 8.41
CA ALA A 52 -5.20 -12.73 8.11
C ALA A 52 -4.47 -13.13 9.40
N SER A 53 -3.64 -14.18 9.33
CA SER A 53 -2.75 -14.56 10.41
C SER A 53 -1.51 -13.65 10.43
N GLU A 54 -1.04 -13.27 11.62
CA GLU A 54 0.14 -12.40 11.75
C GLU A 54 1.40 -13.00 11.09
N GLU A 55 1.58 -14.30 11.20
CA GLU A 55 2.68 -15.05 10.58
C GLU A 55 2.64 -15.03 9.04
N ASN A 56 1.48 -14.71 8.48
CA ASN A 56 1.26 -14.59 7.03
C ASN A 56 1.44 -13.15 6.52
N ILE A 57 1.86 -12.22 7.36
CA ILE A 57 2.13 -10.83 6.98
C ILE A 57 3.64 -10.58 7.05
N VAL A 58 4.28 -10.53 5.89
CA VAL A 58 5.72 -10.28 5.76
C VAL A 58 5.94 -8.79 5.52
N ARG A 59 6.80 -8.15 6.32
CA ARG A 59 7.22 -6.77 6.11
C ARG A 59 8.61 -6.71 5.47
N VAL A 60 8.77 -5.80 4.50
CA VAL A 60 10.04 -5.49 3.84
C VAL A 60 10.21 -3.98 3.78
N ASN A 61 11.33 -3.45 4.26
CA ASN A 61 11.63 -2.03 4.18
C ASN A 61 12.52 -1.75 2.95
N VAL A 62 12.32 -0.57 2.34
CA VAL A 62 13.12 -0.05 1.23
C VAL A 62 13.44 1.43 1.47
N PRO A 63 14.57 1.96 0.94
CA PRO A 63 15.00 3.33 1.25
C PRO A 63 13.97 4.40 0.90
N GLY A 64 13.32 4.30 -0.25
CA GLY A 64 12.35 5.29 -0.71
C GLY A 64 11.25 4.69 -1.58
N SER A 65 10.31 5.53 -1.99
CA SER A 65 9.17 5.08 -2.80
C SER A 65 9.58 4.55 -4.17
N TYR A 66 10.67 5.04 -4.75
CA TYR A 66 11.16 4.57 -6.05
C TYR A 66 11.57 3.09 -6.01
N GLU A 67 12.14 2.62 -4.90
CA GLU A 67 12.60 1.25 -4.69
C GLU A 67 11.46 0.25 -4.43
N LEU A 68 10.23 0.74 -4.18
CA LEU A 68 9.04 -0.10 -3.98
C LEU A 68 8.82 -1.07 -5.15
N THR A 69 9.03 -0.61 -6.38
CA THR A 69 8.82 -1.44 -7.58
C THR A 69 9.73 -2.66 -7.60
N PHE A 70 11.02 -2.50 -7.28
CA PHE A 70 11.95 -3.62 -7.25
C PHE A 70 11.61 -4.62 -6.15
N ALA A 71 11.34 -4.13 -4.94
CA ALA A 71 10.96 -4.99 -3.83
C ALA A 71 9.61 -5.69 -4.06
N ALA A 72 8.63 -4.99 -4.62
CA ALA A 72 7.35 -5.55 -5.01
C ALA A 72 7.53 -6.72 -6.01
N GLN A 73 8.41 -6.55 -7.01
CA GLN A 73 8.73 -7.62 -7.94
C GLN A 73 9.32 -8.84 -7.22
N LYS A 74 10.25 -8.62 -6.28
CA LYS A 74 10.85 -9.73 -5.50
C LYS A 74 9.83 -10.46 -4.64
N MET A 75 8.86 -9.75 -4.06
CA MET A 75 7.79 -10.37 -3.29
C MET A 75 6.78 -11.09 -4.21
N ALA A 76 6.36 -10.47 -5.30
CA ALA A 76 5.42 -11.08 -6.25
C ALA A 76 5.95 -12.35 -6.91
N GLN A 77 7.29 -12.49 -7.06
CA GLN A 77 7.94 -13.71 -7.57
C GLN A 77 7.81 -14.92 -6.63
N LYS A 78 7.63 -14.69 -5.33
CA LYS A 78 7.52 -15.78 -4.36
C LYS A 78 6.19 -16.50 -4.53
N ALA A 79 6.22 -17.82 -4.65
CA ALA A 79 5.02 -18.63 -4.84
C ALA A 79 4.06 -18.56 -3.65
N ASP A 80 4.59 -18.33 -2.46
CA ASP A 80 3.85 -18.27 -1.19
C ASP A 80 3.30 -16.88 -0.84
N ILE A 81 3.52 -15.84 -1.66
CA ILE A 81 2.91 -14.52 -1.48
C ILE A 81 1.71 -14.39 -2.42
N ASP A 82 0.54 -14.11 -1.86
CA ASP A 82 -0.71 -13.93 -2.61
C ASP A 82 -0.93 -12.49 -3.08
N ALA A 83 -0.54 -11.50 -2.27
CA ALA A 83 -0.66 -10.08 -2.62
C ALA A 83 0.47 -9.24 -2.03
N VAL A 84 0.80 -8.13 -2.69
CA VAL A 84 1.82 -7.16 -2.24
C VAL A 84 1.17 -5.80 -2.04
N ILE A 85 1.39 -5.19 -0.88
CA ILE A 85 0.93 -3.84 -0.55
C ILE A 85 2.17 -2.95 -0.47
N CYS A 86 2.24 -1.93 -1.33
CA CYS A 86 3.37 -1.00 -1.40
C CYS A 86 2.99 0.30 -0.72
N ILE A 87 3.67 0.62 0.37
CA ILE A 87 3.45 1.79 1.21
C ILE A 87 4.58 2.80 0.99
N GLY A 88 4.21 4.03 0.64
CA GLY A 88 5.14 5.11 0.42
C GLY A 88 4.48 6.48 0.58
N CYS A 89 5.32 7.51 0.62
CA CYS A 89 4.86 8.91 0.63
C CYS A 89 5.87 9.77 -0.12
N VAL A 90 5.41 10.49 -1.14
CA VAL A 90 6.22 11.38 -1.98
C VAL A 90 5.60 12.77 -1.92
N ILE A 91 6.11 13.61 -1.01
CA ILE A 91 5.63 14.99 -0.83
C ILE A 91 6.24 15.84 -1.95
N GLN A 92 5.44 16.76 -2.50
CA GLN A 92 5.90 17.70 -3.52
C GLN A 92 7.01 18.60 -2.96
N GLY A 93 8.17 18.59 -3.62
CA GLY A 93 9.27 19.49 -3.35
C GLY A 93 9.30 20.70 -4.31
N GLU A 94 10.42 21.43 -4.31
CA GLU A 94 10.61 22.59 -5.18
C GLU A 94 10.82 22.25 -6.67
N THR A 95 11.20 21.00 -6.95
CA THR A 95 11.47 20.52 -8.31
C THR A 95 10.44 19.48 -8.72
N LYS A 96 10.45 19.08 -10.00
CA LYS A 96 9.58 18.03 -10.54
C LYS A 96 10.01 16.60 -10.17
N HIS A 97 10.91 16.43 -9.22
CA HIS A 97 11.43 15.12 -8.83
C HIS A 97 10.32 14.16 -8.36
N ASN A 98 9.34 14.69 -7.60
CA ASN A 98 8.15 13.95 -7.18
C ASN A 98 7.33 13.41 -8.36
N ASP A 99 7.19 14.16 -9.46
CA ASP A 99 6.44 13.72 -10.64
C ASP A 99 7.08 12.48 -11.27
N TYR A 100 8.40 12.51 -11.42
CA TYR A 100 9.14 11.38 -12.00
C TYR A 100 9.05 10.13 -11.13
N ILE A 101 9.22 10.28 -9.80
CA ILE A 101 9.06 9.16 -8.85
C ILE A 101 7.65 8.60 -8.93
N ASN A 102 6.63 9.45 -8.83
CA ASN A 102 5.23 9.03 -8.79
C ASN A 102 4.83 8.26 -10.05
N HIS A 103 5.21 8.78 -11.23
CA HIS A 103 4.93 8.11 -12.51
C HIS A 103 5.67 6.76 -12.63
N ALA A 104 6.96 6.75 -12.30
CA ALA A 104 7.76 5.52 -12.37
C ALA A 104 7.23 4.43 -11.43
N VAL A 105 6.86 4.78 -10.20
CA VAL A 105 6.33 3.83 -9.22
C VAL A 105 4.95 3.32 -9.64
N ALA A 106 4.04 4.21 -10.05
CA ALA A 106 2.71 3.82 -10.48
C ALA A 106 2.77 2.85 -11.67
N GLN A 107 3.55 3.19 -12.70
CA GLN A 107 3.72 2.32 -13.88
C GLN A 107 4.46 1.02 -13.53
N GLY A 108 5.50 1.11 -12.70
CA GLY A 108 6.29 -0.04 -12.30
C GLY A 108 5.48 -1.07 -11.52
N LEU A 109 4.69 -0.65 -10.53
CA LEU A 109 3.84 -1.55 -9.75
C LEU A 109 2.74 -2.19 -10.61
N THR A 110 2.15 -1.42 -11.54
CA THR A 110 1.19 -1.97 -12.51
C THR A 110 1.83 -3.08 -13.35
N ASN A 111 3.03 -2.85 -13.87
CA ASN A 111 3.75 -3.85 -14.66
C ASN A 111 4.09 -5.10 -13.84
N VAL A 112 4.47 -4.95 -12.57
CA VAL A 112 4.73 -6.09 -11.67
C VAL A 112 3.45 -6.90 -11.45
N SER A 113 2.32 -6.22 -11.18
CA SER A 113 1.03 -6.89 -10.99
C SER A 113 0.64 -7.73 -12.20
N LEU A 114 0.69 -7.16 -13.39
CA LEU A 114 0.33 -7.85 -14.62
C LEU A 114 1.31 -8.99 -14.98
N LYS A 115 2.60 -8.77 -14.73
CA LYS A 115 3.65 -9.78 -15.04
C LYS A 115 3.53 -11.03 -14.20
N TYR A 116 3.17 -10.91 -12.93
CA TYR A 116 3.12 -12.03 -11.99
C TYR A 116 1.70 -12.51 -11.69
N ASP A 117 0.69 -11.90 -12.31
CA ASP A 117 -0.73 -12.22 -12.13
C ASP A 117 -1.11 -12.22 -10.64
N LYS A 118 -0.67 -11.17 -9.93
CA LYS A 118 -0.91 -11.00 -8.48
C LYS A 118 -1.28 -9.56 -8.17
N PRO A 119 -2.16 -9.33 -7.18
CA PRO A 119 -2.45 -7.98 -6.69
C PRO A 119 -1.19 -7.31 -6.15
N VAL A 120 -0.81 -6.16 -6.74
CA VAL A 120 0.23 -5.27 -6.24
C VAL A 120 -0.40 -3.91 -6.04
N ILE A 121 -0.58 -3.54 -4.78
CA ILE A 121 -1.41 -2.39 -4.40
C ILE A 121 -0.56 -1.13 -4.22
N PHE A 122 -0.99 -0.07 -4.88
CA PHE A 122 -0.39 1.26 -4.79
C PHE A 122 -0.91 2.00 -3.55
N GLY A 123 -0.27 1.77 -2.41
CA GLY A 123 -0.52 2.47 -1.13
C GLY A 123 0.39 3.68 -0.94
N VAL A 124 0.68 4.41 -2.02
CA VAL A 124 1.60 5.55 -2.01
C VAL A 124 0.81 6.86 -1.96
N LEU A 125 1.12 7.70 -0.97
CA LEU A 125 0.62 9.08 -0.92
C LEU A 125 1.47 9.98 -1.80
N THR A 126 0.80 10.89 -2.53
CA THR A 126 1.43 11.88 -3.41
C THR A 126 0.93 13.29 -3.09
N PRO A 127 1.09 13.75 -1.83
CA PRO A 127 0.53 15.02 -1.38
C PRO A 127 1.39 16.19 -1.81
N ASN A 128 0.78 17.39 -1.82
CA ASN A 128 1.50 18.64 -2.04
C ASN A 128 2.19 19.14 -0.76
N THR A 129 1.68 18.77 0.41
CA THR A 129 2.19 19.20 1.72
C THR A 129 2.25 18.03 2.70
N GLU A 130 3.10 18.17 3.72
CA GLU A 130 3.20 17.22 4.83
C GLU A 130 1.85 17.06 5.57
N GLN A 131 1.14 18.16 5.82
CA GLN A 131 -0.17 18.09 6.46
C GLN A 131 -1.17 17.24 5.66
N GLN A 132 -1.16 17.34 4.33
CA GLN A 132 -2.00 16.48 3.50
C GLN A 132 -1.63 15.00 3.61
N ALA A 133 -0.35 14.68 3.86
CA ALA A 133 0.09 13.33 4.12
C ALA A 133 -0.45 12.81 5.46
N LEU A 134 -0.25 13.59 6.53
CA LEU A 134 -0.72 13.24 7.88
C LEU A 134 -2.25 13.08 7.93
N ASP A 135 -2.99 13.95 7.25
CA ASP A 135 -4.45 13.87 7.15
C ASP A 135 -4.95 12.53 6.56
N ARG A 136 -4.10 11.83 5.78
CA ARG A 136 -4.39 10.56 5.11
C ARG A 136 -3.64 9.35 5.70
N ALA A 137 -2.87 9.59 6.73
CA ALA A 137 -2.14 8.57 7.49
C ALA A 137 -2.73 8.35 8.89
N GLY A 138 -4.05 8.48 9.02
CA GLY A 138 -4.80 8.36 10.28
C GLY A 138 -5.37 9.68 10.78
N GLY A 139 -5.20 10.80 10.05
CA GLY A 139 -5.82 12.08 10.36
C GLY A 139 -7.27 12.20 9.89
N ILE A 140 -7.69 13.41 9.54
CA ILE A 140 -9.11 13.73 9.25
C ILE A 140 -9.73 12.97 8.07
N HIS A 141 -8.88 12.46 7.16
CA HIS A 141 -9.33 11.68 6.00
C HIS A 141 -9.21 10.16 6.22
N GLY A 142 -8.88 9.68 7.43
CA GLY A 142 -8.62 8.27 7.71
C GLY A 142 -7.24 7.82 7.26
N ASN A 143 -7.07 6.52 7.04
CA ASN A 143 -5.76 5.92 6.76
C ASN A 143 -5.74 5.25 5.39
N LYS A 144 -4.85 5.72 4.51
CA LYS A 144 -4.65 5.13 3.16
C LYS A 144 -4.12 3.69 3.22
N GLY A 145 -3.45 3.32 4.29
CA GLY A 145 -3.01 1.94 4.53
C GLY A 145 -4.19 0.98 4.70
N ASP A 146 -5.24 1.41 5.42
CA ASP A 146 -6.48 0.63 5.59
C ASP A 146 -7.12 0.38 4.21
N GLU A 147 -7.23 1.44 3.38
CA GLU A 147 -7.78 1.33 2.02
C GLU A 147 -6.93 0.39 1.15
N ALA A 148 -5.60 0.45 1.27
CA ALA A 148 -4.70 -0.41 0.51
C ALA A 148 -4.85 -1.87 0.91
N ALA A 149 -4.97 -2.17 2.20
CA ALA A 149 -5.17 -3.53 2.70
C ALA A 149 -6.49 -4.12 2.22
N ILE A 150 -7.60 -3.39 2.37
CA ILE A 150 -8.90 -3.89 1.91
C ILE A 150 -8.97 -4.04 0.39
N THR A 151 -8.22 -3.20 -0.35
CA THR A 151 -8.08 -3.35 -1.79
C THR A 151 -7.37 -4.66 -2.14
N ALA A 152 -6.27 -5.00 -1.42
CA ALA A 152 -5.59 -6.27 -1.60
C ALA A 152 -6.52 -7.46 -1.33
N VAL A 153 -7.29 -7.42 -0.23
CA VAL A 153 -8.26 -8.47 0.10
C VAL A 153 -9.29 -8.65 -1.00
N LYS A 154 -9.88 -7.56 -1.50
CA LYS A 154 -10.89 -7.61 -2.58
C LYS A 154 -10.33 -8.17 -3.88
N MET A 155 -9.09 -7.84 -4.21
CA MET A 155 -8.45 -8.33 -5.44
C MET A 155 -8.13 -9.83 -5.40
N LEU A 156 -8.08 -10.46 -4.22
CA LEU A 156 -7.91 -11.91 -4.09
C LEU A 156 -9.20 -12.70 -4.39
N ALA A 157 -10.32 -12.02 -4.66
CA ALA A 157 -11.57 -12.66 -5.08
C ALA A 157 -11.61 -12.98 -6.60
N PHE A 158 -10.61 -12.51 -7.36
CA PHE A 158 -10.44 -12.81 -8.78
C PHE A 158 -9.46 -13.98 -8.95
#